data_0854e31918592ed1cbeb97579e34233c
#
_entry.id   0854e31918592ed1cbeb97579e34233c
#
_cell.length_a   1.000
_cell.length_b   1.000
_cell.length_c   1.000
_cell.angle_alpha   90.00
_cell.angle_beta   90.00
_cell.angle_gamma   90.00
#
_symmetry.space_group_name_H-M   'P 1'
#
loop_
_entity.id
_entity.type
_entity.pdbx_description
1 polymer ?
#
loop_
_entity_poly.entity_id
_entity_poly.type
_entity_poly.pdbx_seq_one_letter_code
_entity_poly.pdbx_strand_id
1 'polypeptide(L)'
;KTIKEAIVFDGEGAPNEIITIAPTHFSFDITIEGRAAHAGVDPENGISSIHIAADLIPRLPQGRLDHETTFNIGTIKGGNVRNSVPQNTIINGEFRSPSIETLDGLKMQVIEAINQVKAKYQEANVDNQIYANFKSYKIEKDNPLAIRIASAIKSLGLSPKTKCSGGGSDANIFREKGINSVVVGMADHNMHTLSEYVIISELVTAAKLCELLIKKIKD
;
A
#
# COMPACT_ATOMS: atom_id res chain seq x y z
N LYS A 1 25.15 -20.09 2.85
CA LYS A 1 23.99 -20.58 3.65
C LYS A 1 22.74 -19.92 3.11
N THR A 2 21.71 -20.71 2.82
CA THR A 2 20.41 -20.18 2.35
C THR A 2 19.57 -19.80 3.57
N ILE A 3 19.10 -18.56 3.63
CA ILE A 3 18.17 -18.08 4.68
C ILE A 3 16.81 -18.74 4.41
N LYS A 4 16.24 -19.41 5.41
CA LYS A 4 14.94 -20.10 5.31
C LYS A 4 13.84 -19.39 6.09
N GLU A 5 14.20 -18.61 7.11
CA GLU A 5 13.27 -17.92 8.00
C GLU A 5 13.73 -16.48 8.26
N ALA A 6 12.77 -15.57 8.43
CA ALA A 6 13.01 -14.19 8.80
C ALA A 6 11.93 -13.69 9.77
N ILE A 7 12.32 -12.88 10.76
CA ILE A 7 11.40 -12.18 11.63
C ILE A 7 11.60 -10.69 11.36
N VAL A 8 10.53 -10.01 11.00
CA VAL A 8 10.53 -8.61 10.62
C VAL A 8 9.89 -7.79 11.73
N PHE A 9 10.66 -6.92 12.37
CA PHE A 9 10.16 -5.99 13.38
C PHE A 9 9.76 -4.69 12.69
N ASP A 10 8.58 -4.70 12.07
CA ASP A 10 8.03 -3.60 11.25
C ASP A 10 6.49 -3.53 11.35
N GLY A 11 5.90 -4.19 12.33
CA GLY A 11 4.46 -4.15 12.56
C GLY A 11 4.07 -2.95 13.40
N GLU A 12 3.04 -2.22 12.97
CA GLU A 12 2.39 -1.22 13.81
C GLU A 12 1.79 -1.87 15.06
N GLY A 13 1.96 -1.22 16.22
CA GLY A 13 1.35 -1.63 17.49
C GLY A 13 2.29 -2.40 18.42
N ALA A 14 1.71 -3.01 19.43
CA ALA A 14 2.43 -3.61 20.54
C ALA A 14 3.26 -4.85 20.14
N PRO A 15 4.38 -5.15 20.82
CA PRO A 15 5.29 -6.26 20.48
C PRO A 15 4.68 -7.67 20.68
N ASN A 16 3.48 -7.78 21.23
CA ASN A 16 2.75 -9.04 21.30
C ASN A 16 1.81 -9.28 20.11
N GLU A 17 1.78 -8.38 19.12
CA GLU A 17 1.01 -8.53 17.90
C GLU A 17 1.82 -9.22 16.80
N ILE A 18 1.27 -10.27 16.24
CA ILE A 18 1.85 -11.08 15.15
C ILE A 18 0.99 -10.83 13.91
N ILE A 19 1.58 -10.27 12.85
CA ILE A 19 0.88 -10.04 11.59
C ILE A 19 0.79 -11.34 10.82
N THR A 20 -0.43 -11.83 10.66
CA THR A 20 -0.71 -13.11 10.00
C THR A 20 -1.29 -12.95 8.59
N ILE A 21 -1.76 -11.77 8.25
CA ILE A 21 -2.28 -11.43 6.92
C ILE A 21 -1.74 -10.06 6.54
N ALA A 22 -1.19 -9.94 5.33
CA ALA A 22 -0.85 -8.67 4.72
C ALA A 22 -1.41 -8.58 3.30
N PRO A 23 -1.75 -7.39 2.78
CA PRO A 23 -2.37 -7.23 1.48
C PRO A 23 -1.37 -7.39 0.32
N THR A 24 -1.90 -7.57 -0.89
CA THR A 24 -1.22 -7.16 -2.11
C THR A 24 -1.39 -5.65 -2.29
N HIS A 25 -0.34 -5.00 -2.75
CA HIS A 25 -0.31 -3.58 -3.05
C HIS A 25 -0.12 -3.37 -4.55
N PHE A 26 -1.12 -2.76 -5.19
CA PHE A 26 -1.01 -2.24 -6.54
C PHE A 26 -0.83 -0.72 -6.52
N SER A 27 0.13 -0.23 -7.31
CA SER A 27 0.21 1.18 -7.70
C SER A 27 -0.40 1.38 -9.07
N PHE A 28 -0.94 2.57 -9.31
CA PHE A 28 -1.33 3.02 -10.63
C PHE A 28 -0.83 4.43 -10.90
N ASP A 29 -0.41 4.64 -12.14
CA ASP A 29 0.01 5.94 -12.68
C ASP A 29 -0.85 6.22 -13.90
N ILE A 30 -1.55 7.36 -13.93
CA ILE A 30 -2.37 7.80 -15.06
C ILE A 30 -1.78 9.09 -15.59
N THR A 31 -1.44 9.11 -16.87
CA THR A 31 -0.93 10.27 -17.56
C THR A 31 -1.98 10.77 -18.55
N ILE A 32 -2.28 12.06 -18.48
CA ILE A 32 -3.24 12.74 -19.36
C ILE A 32 -2.49 13.80 -20.13
N GLU A 33 -2.50 13.69 -21.46
CA GLU A 33 -1.92 14.67 -22.37
C GLU A 33 -3.04 15.28 -23.23
N GLY A 34 -3.26 16.56 -23.05
CA GLY A 34 -4.14 17.37 -23.86
C GLY A 34 -3.32 18.26 -24.81
N ARG A 35 -3.77 19.51 -25.00
CA ARG A 35 -3.12 20.47 -25.88
C ARG A 35 -3.05 21.86 -25.23
N ALA A 36 -1.84 22.44 -25.16
CA ALA A 36 -1.66 23.78 -24.63
C ALA A 36 -2.25 24.82 -25.59
N ALA A 37 -2.79 25.89 -25.02
CA ALA A 37 -3.23 27.10 -25.74
C ALA A 37 -3.15 28.28 -24.80
N HIS A 38 -3.16 29.51 -25.34
CA HIS A 38 -3.20 30.72 -24.53
C HIS A 38 -4.60 30.90 -23.91
N ALA A 39 -4.72 30.86 -22.58
CA ALA A 39 -6.01 30.82 -21.90
C ALA A 39 -6.92 32.05 -22.14
N GLY A 40 -6.37 33.19 -22.55
CA GLY A 40 -7.11 34.42 -22.82
C GLY A 40 -7.20 34.85 -24.31
N VAL A 41 -6.55 34.10 -25.21
CA VAL A 41 -6.48 34.48 -26.64
C VAL A 41 -7.20 33.42 -27.50
N ASP A 42 -6.89 32.14 -27.30
CA ASP A 42 -7.36 31.06 -28.13
C ASP A 42 -7.65 29.77 -27.31
N PRO A 43 -8.36 29.88 -26.16
CA PRO A 43 -8.60 28.74 -25.28
C PRO A 43 -9.33 27.57 -25.95
N GLU A 44 -10.12 27.84 -27.00
CA GLU A 44 -10.86 26.85 -27.80
C GLU A 44 -9.94 25.91 -28.58
N ASN A 45 -8.70 26.32 -28.84
CA ASN A 45 -7.68 25.45 -29.45
C ASN A 45 -6.97 24.54 -28.42
N GLY A 46 -7.22 24.77 -27.12
CA GLY A 46 -6.64 24.00 -26.04
C GLY A 46 -7.48 22.79 -25.63
N ILE A 47 -6.82 21.80 -25.03
CA ILE A 47 -7.45 20.63 -24.38
C ILE A 47 -6.86 20.52 -22.98
N SER A 48 -7.68 20.85 -21.97
CA SER A 48 -7.22 20.91 -20.59
C SER A 48 -7.07 19.52 -19.96
N SER A 49 -5.85 19.08 -19.73
CA SER A 49 -5.57 17.83 -19.03
C SER A 49 -6.06 17.84 -17.56
N ILE A 50 -6.07 19.01 -16.89
CA ILE A 50 -6.63 19.15 -15.54
C ILE A 50 -8.15 18.94 -15.56
N HIS A 51 -8.85 19.46 -16.56
CA HIS A 51 -10.29 19.26 -16.69
C HIS A 51 -10.64 17.77 -16.90
N ILE A 52 -9.84 17.10 -17.72
CA ILE A 52 -9.99 15.64 -17.95
C ILE A 52 -9.70 14.85 -16.66
N ALA A 53 -8.66 15.22 -15.92
CA ALA A 53 -8.35 14.61 -14.62
C ALA A 53 -9.51 14.79 -13.60
N ALA A 54 -10.09 15.99 -13.57
CA ALA A 54 -11.24 16.31 -12.71
C ALA A 54 -12.50 15.49 -13.08
N ASP A 55 -12.68 15.10 -14.33
CA ASP A 55 -13.76 14.21 -14.76
C ASP A 55 -13.46 12.73 -14.46
N LEU A 56 -12.18 12.34 -14.48
CA LEU A 56 -11.76 10.97 -14.18
C LEU A 56 -11.84 10.63 -12.69
N ILE A 57 -11.34 11.51 -11.82
CA ILE A 57 -11.19 11.25 -10.38
C ILE A 57 -12.51 10.81 -9.71
N PRO A 58 -13.68 11.44 -9.95
CA PRO A 58 -14.94 11.02 -9.34
C PRO A 58 -15.46 9.64 -9.78
N ARG A 59 -14.88 9.07 -10.85
CA ARG A 59 -15.24 7.74 -11.36
C ARG A 59 -14.43 6.63 -10.68
N LEU A 60 -13.37 7.00 -9.96
CA LEU A 60 -12.50 6.06 -9.24
C LEU A 60 -12.99 5.88 -7.81
N PRO A 61 -12.86 4.67 -7.24
CA PRO A 61 -13.15 4.46 -5.82
C PRO A 61 -12.21 5.29 -4.94
N GLN A 62 -12.60 5.54 -3.68
CA GLN A 62 -11.82 6.32 -2.73
C GLN A 62 -11.96 5.81 -1.31
N GLY A 63 -10.84 5.80 -0.57
CA GLY A 63 -10.79 5.50 0.85
C GLY A 63 -10.90 4.02 1.18
N ARG A 64 -11.53 3.71 2.29
CA ARG A 64 -11.76 2.33 2.75
C ARG A 64 -13.03 1.80 2.10
N LEU A 65 -12.88 0.75 1.27
CA LEU A 65 -13.98 0.15 0.50
C LEU A 65 -14.69 -0.96 1.28
N ASP A 66 -13.93 -1.70 2.08
CA ASP A 66 -14.42 -2.71 3.03
C ASP A 66 -13.43 -2.83 4.21
N HIS A 67 -13.58 -3.86 5.06
CA HIS A 67 -12.74 -4.03 6.26
C HIS A 67 -11.25 -4.29 5.97
N GLU A 68 -10.90 -4.73 4.75
CA GLU A 68 -9.51 -5.11 4.36
C GLU A 68 -9.02 -4.41 3.09
N THR A 69 -9.92 -3.71 2.36
CA THR A 69 -9.63 -3.13 1.05
C THR A 69 -9.58 -1.61 1.13
N THR A 70 -8.55 -1.01 0.55
CA THR A 70 -8.38 0.44 0.45
C THR A 70 -8.03 0.85 -0.98
N PHE A 71 -8.44 2.05 -1.35
CA PHE A 71 -8.09 2.71 -2.61
C PHE A 71 -7.75 4.17 -2.33
N ASN A 72 -6.65 4.66 -2.88
CA ASN A 72 -6.20 6.02 -2.63
C ASN A 72 -5.61 6.67 -3.89
N ILE A 73 -6.03 7.90 -4.18
CA ILE A 73 -5.32 8.79 -5.08
C ILE A 73 -4.39 9.63 -4.23
N GLY A 74 -3.08 9.33 -4.29
CA GLY A 74 -2.09 9.93 -3.42
C GLY A 74 -1.60 11.28 -3.90
N THR A 75 -1.45 11.45 -5.23
CA THR A 75 -0.98 12.70 -5.81
C THR A 75 -1.65 13.03 -7.13
N ILE A 76 -1.79 14.33 -7.40
CA ILE A 76 -2.11 14.88 -8.70
C ILE A 76 -1.18 16.04 -8.99
N LYS A 77 -0.59 16.07 -10.20
CA LYS A 77 0.28 17.16 -10.67
C LYS A 77 -0.12 17.53 -12.07
N GLY A 78 -0.47 18.80 -12.31
CA GLY A 78 -0.91 19.27 -13.62
C GLY A 78 -0.74 20.78 -13.81
N GLY A 79 -0.50 21.18 -15.07
CA GLY A 79 -0.28 22.55 -15.44
C GLY A 79 1.04 23.15 -14.95
N ASN A 80 1.51 24.25 -15.59
CA ASN A 80 2.75 24.93 -15.25
C ASN A 80 2.52 26.41 -14.91
N VAL A 81 1.59 27.07 -15.62
CA VAL A 81 1.29 28.50 -15.49
C VAL A 81 -0.20 28.74 -15.60
N ARG A 82 -0.71 29.84 -14.97
CA ARG A 82 -2.15 30.11 -14.91
C ARG A 82 -2.77 30.62 -16.22
N ASN A 83 -1.96 31.17 -17.13
CA ASN A 83 -2.42 31.78 -18.38
C ASN A 83 -2.27 30.85 -19.61
N SER A 84 -2.06 29.55 -19.38
CA SER A 84 -2.06 28.51 -20.41
C SER A 84 -3.04 27.40 -20.06
N VAL A 85 -3.76 26.90 -21.08
CA VAL A 85 -4.50 25.63 -20.95
C VAL A 85 -3.50 24.52 -20.64
N PRO A 86 -3.68 23.75 -19.54
CA PRO A 86 -2.68 22.78 -19.11
C PRO A 86 -2.65 21.57 -20.06
N GLN A 87 -1.47 21.27 -20.59
CA GLN A 87 -1.27 20.14 -21.48
C GLN A 87 -1.14 18.82 -20.74
N ASN A 88 -0.39 18.78 -19.64
CA ASN A 88 -0.07 17.52 -18.96
C ASN A 88 -0.61 17.49 -17.53
N THR A 89 -1.15 16.33 -17.16
CA THR A 89 -1.51 16.00 -15.77
C THR A 89 -1.16 14.54 -15.48
N ILE A 90 -0.59 14.30 -14.30
CA ILE A 90 -0.24 12.97 -13.80
C ILE A 90 -1.02 12.73 -12.50
N ILE A 91 -1.64 11.57 -12.38
CA ILE A 91 -2.33 11.09 -11.19
C ILE A 91 -1.62 9.81 -10.76
N ASN A 92 -1.18 9.75 -9.49
CA ASN A 92 -0.61 8.54 -8.91
C ASN A 92 -1.47 8.10 -7.74
N GLY A 93 -1.71 6.81 -7.66
CA GLY A 93 -2.50 6.21 -6.60
C GLY A 93 -2.14 4.76 -6.34
N GLU A 94 -2.86 4.18 -5.40
CA GLU A 94 -2.66 2.80 -4.98
C GLU A 94 -3.98 2.16 -4.53
N PHE A 95 -4.03 0.84 -4.56
CA PHE A 95 -5.08 0.07 -3.91
C PHE A 95 -4.53 -1.22 -3.32
N ARG A 96 -5.12 -1.64 -2.21
CA ARG A 96 -4.65 -2.77 -1.42
C ARG A 96 -5.81 -3.66 -1.02
N SER A 97 -5.60 -4.96 -1.10
CA SER A 97 -6.48 -5.98 -0.54
C SER A 97 -5.72 -7.30 -0.35
N PRO A 98 -6.05 -8.13 0.64
CA PRO A 98 -5.59 -9.52 0.69
C PRO A 98 -6.28 -10.41 -0.36
N SER A 99 -7.43 -10.01 -0.90
CA SER A 99 -8.20 -10.72 -1.93
C SER A 99 -7.75 -10.35 -3.33
N ILE A 100 -7.22 -11.30 -4.08
CA ILE A 100 -6.84 -11.12 -5.50
C ILE A 100 -8.06 -10.83 -6.37
N GLU A 101 -9.18 -11.49 -6.13
CA GLU A 101 -10.43 -11.26 -6.86
C GLU A 101 -10.91 -9.80 -6.71
N THR A 102 -10.88 -9.27 -5.48
CA THR A 102 -11.21 -7.85 -5.22
C THR A 102 -10.26 -6.91 -5.96
N LEU A 103 -8.95 -7.20 -5.96
CA LEU A 103 -7.95 -6.39 -6.66
C LEU A 103 -8.13 -6.41 -8.19
N ASP A 104 -8.44 -7.57 -8.78
CA ASP A 104 -8.74 -7.67 -10.19
C ASP A 104 -10.01 -6.87 -10.56
N GLY A 105 -11.03 -6.91 -9.70
CA GLY A 105 -12.23 -6.07 -9.83
C GLY A 105 -11.90 -4.57 -9.79
N LEU A 106 -11.07 -4.12 -8.84
CA LEU A 106 -10.63 -2.72 -8.75
C LEU A 106 -9.81 -2.28 -9.95
N LYS A 107 -8.91 -3.14 -10.43
CA LYS A 107 -8.14 -2.89 -11.65
C LYS A 107 -9.05 -2.69 -12.86
N MET A 108 -10.08 -3.53 -13.01
CA MET A 108 -11.07 -3.37 -14.08
C MET A 108 -11.86 -2.07 -13.96
N GLN A 109 -12.23 -1.66 -12.75
CA GLN A 109 -12.90 -0.36 -12.52
C GLN A 109 -12.04 0.82 -12.94
N VAL A 110 -10.74 0.79 -12.61
CA VAL A 110 -9.79 1.83 -13.03
C VAL A 110 -9.71 1.89 -14.55
N ILE A 111 -9.54 0.75 -15.22
CA ILE A 111 -9.46 0.66 -16.69
C ILE A 111 -10.75 1.17 -17.34
N GLU A 112 -11.90 0.79 -16.81
CA GLU A 112 -13.21 1.22 -17.33
C GLU A 112 -13.39 2.75 -17.19
N ALA A 113 -13.06 3.33 -16.05
CA ALA A 113 -13.10 4.77 -15.84
C ALA A 113 -12.20 5.52 -16.84
N ILE A 114 -11.01 5.00 -17.11
CA ILE A 114 -10.09 5.54 -18.11
C ILE A 114 -10.69 5.44 -19.52
N ASN A 115 -11.28 4.29 -19.88
CA ASN A 115 -11.91 4.09 -21.20
C ASN A 115 -13.09 5.04 -21.43
N GLN A 116 -13.92 5.29 -20.40
CA GLN A 116 -15.01 6.25 -20.48
C GLN A 116 -14.50 7.67 -20.74
N VAL A 117 -13.42 8.06 -20.07
CA VAL A 117 -12.78 9.37 -20.27
C VAL A 117 -12.14 9.46 -21.66
N LYS A 118 -11.43 8.43 -22.12
CA LYS A 118 -10.90 8.36 -23.50
C LYS A 118 -12.00 8.51 -24.55
N ALA A 119 -13.12 7.84 -24.37
CA ALA A 119 -14.25 7.94 -25.30
C ALA A 119 -14.86 9.35 -25.36
N LYS A 120 -14.85 10.06 -24.23
CA LYS A 120 -15.38 11.43 -24.13
C LYS A 120 -14.40 12.47 -24.70
N TYR A 121 -13.11 12.32 -24.48
CA TYR A 121 -12.06 13.27 -24.84
C TYR A 121 -11.12 12.70 -25.91
N GLN A 122 -11.67 12.45 -27.10
CA GLN A 122 -10.99 11.70 -28.18
C GLN A 122 -9.72 12.38 -28.72
N GLU A 123 -9.58 13.69 -28.56
CA GLU A 123 -8.38 14.45 -28.96
C GLU A 123 -7.28 14.47 -27.90
N ALA A 124 -7.55 13.97 -26.68
CA ALA A 124 -6.56 13.81 -25.64
C ALA A 124 -5.98 12.41 -25.62
N ASN A 125 -4.72 12.28 -25.21
CA ASN A 125 -4.14 10.99 -24.89
C ASN A 125 -4.23 10.75 -23.38
N VAL A 126 -4.81 9.60 -23.00
CA VAL A 126 -4.86 9.15 -21.59
C VAL A 126 -4.23 7.77 -21.53
N ASP A 127 -3.12 7.66 -20.83
CA ASP A 127 -2.40 6.39 -20.66
C ASP A 127 -2.34 6.00 -19.18
N ASN A 128 -2.08 4.71 -18.93
CA ASN A 128 -1.98 4.22 -17.56
C ASN A 128 -0.98 3.07 -17.43
N GLN A 129 -0.41 2.95 -16.23
CA GLN A 129 0.35 1.79 -15.79
C GLN A 129 -0.23 1.33 -14.45
N ILE A 130 -0.50 0.02 -14.32
CA ILE A 130 -0.94 -0.59 -13.07
C ILE A 130 -0.01 -1.76 -12.78
N TYR A 131 0.68 -1.73 -11.64
CA TYR A 131 1.68 -2.74 -11.30
C TYR A 131 1.64 -3.11 -9.83
N ALA A 132 1.97 -4.38 -9.54
CA ALA A 132 2.07 -4.88 -8.18
C ALA A 132 3.44 -4.54 -7.59
N ASN A 133 3.45 -3.92 -6.39
CA ASN A 133 4.69 -3.67 -5.64
C ASN A 133 5.09 -4.90 -4.83
N PHE A 134 4.12 -5.56 -4.22
CA PHE A 134 4.29 -6.82 -3.48
C PHE A 134 2.96 -7.58 -3.41
N LYS A 135 3.04 -8.88 -3.13
CA LYS A 135 1.88 -9.78 -3.04
C LYS A 135 1.45 -10.01 -1.59
N SER A 136 0.18 -10.30 -1.43
CA SER A 136 -0.40 -10.70 -0.14
C SER A 136 0.19 -12.02 0.36
N TYR A 137 0.14 -12.21 1.67
CA TYR A 137 0.36 -13.50 2.30
C TYR A 137 -0.64 -13.74 3.43
N LYS A 138 -0.83 -15.03 3.71
CA LYS A 138 -1.51 -15.51 4.90
C LYS A 138 -0.64 -16.52 5.60
N ILE A 139 -0.50 -16.40 6.91
CA ILE A 139 0.24 -17.31 7.76
C ILE A 139 -0.76 -18.25 8.43
N GLU A 140 -0.62 -19.54 8.21
CA GLU A 140 -1.47 -20.54 8.82
C GLU A 140 -1.16 -20.71 10.32
N LYS A 141 -2.17 -21.17 11.08
CA LYS A 141 -2.08 -21.28 12.55
C LYS A 141 -1.00 -22.23 13.05
N ASP A 142 -0.63 -23.21 12.24
CA ASP A 142 0.38 -24.23 12.51
C ASP A 142 1.79 -23.83 12.03
N ASN A 143 1.97 -22.61 11.54
CA ASN A 143 3.28 -22.13 11.07
C ASN A 143 4.31 -22.17 12.21
N PRO A 144 5.44 -22.92 12.05
CA PRO A 144 6.39 -23.15 13.14
C PRO A 144 7.05 -21.85 13.65
N LEU A 145 7.33 -20.90 12.74
CA LEU A 145 7.92 -19.61 13.10
C LEU A 145 6.95 -18.76 13.92
N ALA A 146 5.67 -18.70 13.51
CA ALA A 146 4.64 -17.98 14.25
C ALA A 146 4.41 -18.58 15.65
N ILE A 147 4.40 -19.91 15.76
CA ILE A 147 4.30 -20.63 17.05
C ILE A 147 5.51 -20.29 17.94
N ARG A 148 6.73 -20.29 17.39
CA ARG A 148 7.95 -19.94 18.12
C ARG A 148 7.90 -18.50 18.65
N ILE A 149 7.45 -17.54 17.82
CA ILE A 149 7.26 -16.15 18.22
C ILE A 149 6.22 -16.04 19.32
N ALA A 150 5.06 -16.70 19.18
CA ALA A 150 4.02 -16.69 20.19
C ALA A 150 4.50 -17.29 21.53
N SER A 151 5.32 -18.35 21.51
CA SER A 151 5.96 -18.92 22.71
C SER A 151 6.93 -17.94 23.37
N ALA A 152 7.73 -17.20 22.58
CA ALA A 152 8.64 -16.18 23.10
C ALA A 152 7.88 -15.00 23.74
N ILE A 153 6.78 -14.54 23.12
CA ILE A 153 5.88 -13.52 23.68
C ILE A 153 5.30 -13.98 25.03
N LYS A 154 4.83 -15.23 25.13
CA LYS A 154 4.32 -15.80 26.39
C LYS A 154 5.40 -15.83 27.48
N SER A 155 6.66 -16.14 27.14
CA SER A 155 7.76 -16.17 28.11
C SER A 155 8.12 -14.78 28.67
N LEU A 156 7.68 -13.70 28.00
CA LEU A 156 7.75 -12.32 28.51
C LEU A 156 6.52 -11.91 29.35
N GLY A 157 5.60 -12.84 29.64
CA GLY A 157 4.37 -12.58 30.41
C GLY A 157 3.27 -11.89 29.60
N LEU A 158 3.38 -11.90 28.27
CA LEU A 158 2.39 -11.27 27.38
C LEU A 158 1.50 -12.32 26.70
N SER A 159 0.29 -11.90 26.29
CA SER A 159 -0.62 -12.71 25.49
C SER A 159 -0.42 -12.40 24.01
N PRO A 160 0.01 -13.38 23.18
CA PRO A 160 0.16 -13.17 21.74
C PRO A 160 -1.20 -12.91 21.08
N LYS A 161 -1.24 -11.95 20.17
CA LYS A 161 -2.41 -11.58 19.37
C LYS A 161 -2.06 -11.72 17.90
N THR A 162 -2.99 -12.21 17.09
CA THR A 162 -2.86 -12.19 15.62
C THR A 162 -3.57 -10.97 15.04
N LYS A 163 -2.98 -10.36 14.02
CA LYS A 163 -3.49 -9.14 13.38
C LYS A 163 -3.42 -9.27 11.86
N CYS A 164 -4.41 -8.70 11.18
CA CYS A 164 -4.34 -8.39 9.76
C CYS A 164 -3.75 -6.99 9.60
N SER A 165 -2.75 -6.82 8.76
CA SER A 165 -2.16 -5.52 8.44
C SER A 165 -2.77 -4.95 7.17
N GLY A 166 -3.05 -3.64 7.14
CA GLY A 166 -3.36 -2.90 5.92
C GLY A 166 -2.11 -2.49 5.13
N GLY A 167 -0.92 -2.63 5.73
CA GLY A 167 0.37 -2.34 5.13
C GLY A 167 1.13 -3.60 4.71
N GLY A 168 2.11 -3.41 3.83
CA GLY A 168 3.13 -4.41 3.53
C GLY A 168 4.44 -4.11 4.23
N SER A 169 5.33 -5.07 4.21
CA SER A 169 6.68 -4.99 4.78
C SER A 169 7.64 -5.86 3.95
N ASP A 170 8.91 -5.87 4.33
CA ASP A 170 9.90 -6.78 3.73
C ASP A 170 9.48 -8.25 3.79
N ALA A 171 8.61 -8.61 4.74
CA ALA A 171 8.09 -9.97 4.85
C ALA A 171 7.32 -10.41 3.59
N ASN A 172 6.61 -9.51 2.92
CA ASN A 172 5.93 -9.81 1.65
C ASN A 172 6.95 -10.27 0.60
N ILE A 173 8.04 -9.52 0.43
CA ILE A 173 9.10 -9.84 -0.53
C ILE A 173 9.85 -11.13 -0.14
N PHE A 174 10.14 -11.33 1.16
CA PHE A 174 10.77 -12.56 1.63
C PHE A 174 9.93 -13.78 1.33
N ARG A 175 8.62 -13.70 1.56
CA ARG A 175 7.70 -14.81 1.27
C ARG A 175 7.57 -15.09 -0.22
N GLU A 176 7.56 -14.08 -1.08
CA GLU A 176 7.60 -14.27 -2.54
C GLU A 176 8.88 -15.02 -2.98
N LYS A 177 9.97 -14.87 -2.22
CA LYS A 177 11.24 -15.60 -2.45
C LYS A 177 11.33 -16.94 -1.73
N GLY A 178 10.23 -17.42 -1.12
CA GLY A 178 10.18 -18.71 -0.43
C GLY A 178 10.80 -18.72 0.98
N ILE A 179 11.08 -17.54 1.56
CA ILE A 179 11.55 -17.40 2.94
C ILE A 179 10.33 -17.32 3.86
N ASN A 180 10.23 -18.24 4.83
CA ASN A 180 9.18 -18.19 5.86
C ASN A 180 9.39 -16.98 6.77
N SER A 181 8.68 -15.88 6.51
CA SER A 181 8.82 -14.62 7.24
C SER A 181 7.55 -14.30 8.03
N VAL A 182 7.73 -13.71 9.21
CA VAL A 182 6.65 -13.27 10.10
C VAL A 182 6.97 -11.87 10.61
N VAL A 183 5.97 -10.99 10.57
CA VAL A 183 6.08 -9.62 11.10
C VAL A 183 5.53 -9.58 12.52
N VAL A 184 6.19 -8.83 13.38
CA VAL A 184 5.76 -8.55 14.76
C VAL A 184 5.69 -7.05 15.00
N GLY A 185 4.82 -6.63 15.91
CA GLY A 185 4.71 -5.24 16.34
C GLY A 185 6.00 -4.75 16.98
N MET A 186 6.37 -3.49 16.72
CA MET A 186 7.60 -2.88 17.21
C MET A 186 7.39 -1.69 18.15
N ALA A 187 6.18 -1.52 18.67
CA ALA A 187 5.78 -0.43 19.57
C ALA A 187 5.54 0.92 18.87
N ASP A 188 5.43 0.93 17.56
CA ASP A 188 5.11 2.11 16.80
C ASP A 188 3.59 2.24 16.61
N HIS A 189 3.06 3.43 16.87
CA HIS A 189 1.63 3.74 16.82
C HIS A 189 1.37 4.96 15.96
N ASN A 190 0.28 4.95 15.20
CA ASN A 190 -0.12 5.99 14.26
C ASN A 190 0.95 6.27 13.18
N MET A 191 1.58 5.21 12.67
CA MET A 191 2.64 5.28 11.65
C MET A 191 2.25 6.18 10.48
N HIS A 192 3.22 6.93 9.96
CA HIS A 192 3.07 7.85 8.83
C HIS A 192 2.13 9.03 9.06
N THR A 193 1.90 9.42 10.32
CA THR A 193 1.11 10.61 10.68
C THR A 193 1.91 11.59 11.53
N LEU A 194 1.42 12.83 11.65
CA LEU A 194 2.02 13.81 12.56
C LEU A 194 1.82 13.48 14.06
N SER A 195 0.98 12.51 14.36
CA SER A 195 0.72 11.98 15.71
C SER A 195 1.39 10.63 15.96
N GLU A 196 2.37 10.26 15.14
CA GLU A 196 3.19 9.06 15.35
C GLU A 196 3.94 9.11 16.67
N TYR A 197 3.90 8.02 17.43
CA TYR A 197 4.55 7.91 18.72
C TYR A 197 4.97 6.48 19.05
N VAL A 198 5.91 6.35 19.98
CA VAL A 198 6.38 5.07 20.50
C VAL A 198 6.14 5.01 22.00
N ILE A 199 5.63 3.88 22.50
CA ILE A 199 5.55 3.60 23.94
C ILE A 199 6.88 2.96 24.39
N ILE A 200 7.65 3.66 25.22
CA ILE A 200 9.00 3.24 25.62
C ILE A 200 9.02 1.84 26.24
N SER A 201 8.05 1.50 27.10
CA SER A 201 7.95 0.17 27.72
C SER A 201 7.69 -0.95 26.70
N GLU A 202 6.93 -0.66 25.64
CA GLU A 202 6.69 -1.58 24.53
C GLU A 202 7.94 -1.74 23.67
N LEU A 203 8.67 -0.66 23.38
CA LEU A 203 9.93 -0.70 22.64
C LEU A 203 10.99 -1.56 23.38
N VAL A 204 11.10 -1.38 24.69
CA VAL A 204 11.98 -2.23 25.52
C VAL A 204 11.55 -3.70 25.47
N THR A 205 10.25 -3.96 25.44
CA THR A 205 9.71 -5.32 25.33
C THR A 205 9.95 -5.91 23.95
N ALA A 206 9.84 -5.13 22.87
CA ALA A 206 10.19 -5.54 21.51
C ALA A 206 11.67 -5.93 21.39
N ALA A 207 12.57 -5.14 22.01
CA ALA A 207 13.99 -5.45 22.07
C ALA A 207 14.27 -6.76 22.82
N LYS A 208 13.62 -7.00 23.98
CA LYS A 208 13.71 -8.28 24.71
C LYS A 208 13.19 -9.45 23.89
N LEU A 209 12.09 -9.29 23.17
CA LEU A 209 11.55 -10.30 22.28
C LEU A 209 12.55 -10.64 21.19
N CYS A 210 13.16 -9.65 20.54
CA CYS A 210 14.20 -9.83 19.53
C CYS A 210 15.39 -10.63 20.10
N GLU A 211 15.89 -10.26 21.26
CA GLU A 211 17.00 -10.95 21.93
C GLU A 211 16.67 -12.44 22.22
N LEU A 212 15.46 -12.72 22.73
CA LEU A 212 15.01 -14.09 23.00
C LEU A 212 14.91 -14.93 21.72
N LEU A 213 14.43 -14.34 20.64
CA LEU A 213 14.29 -15.04 19.36
C LEU A 213 15.64 -15.37 18.73
N ILE A 214 16.64 -14.47 18.87
CA ILE A 214 18.01 -14.69 18.40
C ILE A 214 18.70 -15.80 19.21
N LYS A 215 18.54 -15.80 20.54
CA LYS A 215 19.15 -16.81 21.41
C LYS A 215 18.62 -18.22 21.15
N LYS A 216 17.31 -18.37 20.90
CA LYS A 216 16.67 -19.66 20.59
C LYS A 216 16.99 -20.22 19.20
N ILE A 217 17.70 -19.50 18.34
CA ILE A 217 18.18 -20.02 17.05
C ILE A 217 19.48 -20.82 17.22
N LYS A 218 20.17 -20.72 18.36
CA LYS A 218 21.46 -21.37 18.62
C LYS A 218 21.35 -22.78 19.23
N ASP A 219 20.17 -23.17 19.67
CA ASP A 219 19.86 -24.49 20.18
C ASP A 219 19.10 -25.33 19.11
#